data_eb37be6e18ffd4e554140016cd5fe6b1
#
_entry.id   eb37be6e18ffd4e554140016cd5fe6b1
#
_cell.length_a   1.000
_cell.length_b   1.000
_cell.length_c   1.000
_cell.angle_alpha   90.00
_cell.angle_beta   90.00
_cell.angle_gamma   90.00
#
_symmetry.space_group_name_H-M   'P 1'
#
loop_
_entity.id
_entity.type
_entity.pdbx_description
1 polymer ?
#
loop_
_entity_poly.entity_id
_entity_poly.type
_entity_poly.pdbx_seq_one_letter_code
_entity_poly.pdbx_strand_id
1 'polypeptide(L)'
;MLTMENVTALRMRRHCLTRRAGAAEYDALYLDLSPGLNVHWHGFGQPPCLVERADFDDVEYNGRRQRQRILVKGRFQNGNIGFVEAAQMELFAGLYRRPYKPTEHSELLRELIGREGPLNIEAMKRMTGLLVKQITPALHRLQEAFLVFEDQFDGEWDRGWYLFDEMFPDVDPARISRTEALLRVLPRLAHRQVYLTAADAKDFYGLPARDVAAAMEELARQGILVRWRE
;
A
#
# COMPACT_ATOMS: atom_id res chain seq x y z
N MET A 1 30.32 -18.57 -3.33
CA MET A 1 29.11 -19.02 -2.59
C MET A 1 28.55 -17.80 -1.87
N LEU A 2 27.24 -17.58 -1.91
CA LEU A 2 26.59 -16.44 -1.22
C LEU A 2 26.38 -16.81 0.24
N THR A 3 27.06 -16.13 1.16
CA THR A 3 26.93 -16.34 2.62
C THR A 3 25.84 -15.45 3.19
N MET A 4 25.35 -15.74 4.40
CA MET A 4 24.38 -14.85 5.09
C MET A 4 24.96 -13.46 5.39
N GLU A 5 26.26 -13.35 5.59
CA GLU A 5 26.96 -12.06 5.69
C GLU A 5 26.87 -11.28 4.38
N ASN A 6 27.11 -11.93 3.24
CA ASN A 6 26.95 -11.31 1.93
C ASN A 6 25.48 -10.90 1.67
N VAL A 7 24.52 -11.73 2.06
CA VAL A 7 23.08 -11.40 1.97
C VAL A 7 22.78 -10.13 2.76
N THR A 8 23.26 -10.05 4.00
CA THR A 8 23.05 -8.89 4.87
C THR A 8 23.68 -7.62 4.27
N ALA A 9 24.94 -7.69 3.83
CA ALA A 9 25.63 -6.56 3.23
C ALA A 9 24.93 -6.05 1.95
N LEU A 10 24.49 -6.96 1.09
CA LEU A 10 23.76 -6.62 -0.13
C LEU A 10 22.38 -6.04 0.20
N ARG A 11 21.65 -6.58 1.17
CA ARG A 11 20.36 -6.05 1.63
C ARG A 11 20.51 -4.63 2.14
N MET A 12 21.44 -4.38 3.04
CA MET A 12 21.72 -3.04 3.57
C MET A 12 22.01 -2.03 2.44
N ARG A 13 22.82 -2.43 1.46
CA ARG A 13 23.13 -1.60 0.29
C ARG A 13 21.90 -1.35 -0.58
N ARG A 14 21.13 -2.39 -0.91
CA ARG A 14 19.93 -2.29 -1.76
C ARG A 14 18.78 -1.49 -1.10
N HIS A 15 18.79 -1.44 0.23
CA HIS A 15 17.85 -0.61 1.00
C HIS A 15 18.37 0.82 1.24
N CYS A 16 19.51 1.20 0.62
CA CYS A 16 20.13 2.52 0.78
C CYS A 16 20.45 2.88 2.25
N LEU A 17 20.81 1.88 3.06
CA LEU A 17 21.16 2.05 4.47
C LEU A 17 22.65 2.28 4.70
N THR A 18 23.51 1.84 3.77
CA THR A 18 24.98 2.03 3.83
C THR A 18 25.46 3.14 2.91
N ARG A 19 24.64 3.55 1.98
CA ARG A 19 24.89 4.62 1.03
C ARG A 19 23.57 5.32 0.71
N ARG A 20 23.56 6.64 0.75
CA ARG A 20 22.39 7.44 0.37
C ARG A 20 22.11 7.31 -1.13
N ALA A 21 20.83 7.34 -1.49
CA ALA A 21 20.35 7.21 -2.86
C ALA A 21 20.17 8.57 -3.53
N GLY A 22 20.55 8.69 -4.80
CA GLY A 22 20.09 9.78 -5.66
C GLY A 22 18.61 9.57 -6.06
N ALA A 23 17.96 10.58 -6.67
CA ALA A 23 16.52 10.61 -6.89
C ALA A 23 15.97 9.35 -7.61
N ALA A 24 16.57 8.93 -8.71
CA ALA A 24 16.09 7.77 -9.47
C ALA A 24 16.21 6.45 -8.67
N GLU A 25 17.27 6.29 -7.90
CA GLU A 25 17.45 5.10 -7.04
C GLU A 25 16.47 5.12 -5.85
N TYR A 26 16.18 6.32 -5.33
CA TYR A 26 15.22 6.52 -4.27
C TYR A 26 13.78 6.21 -4.73
N ASP A 27 13.39 6.66 -5.93
CA ASP A 27 12.09 6.35 -6.51
C ASP A 27 11.94 4.84 -6.75
N ALA A 28 12.98 4.18 -7.25
CA ALA A 28 13.00 2.73 -7.40
C ALA A 28 12.91 2.00 -6.05
N LEU A 29 13.58 2.51 -5.00
CA LEU A 29 13.47 1.98 -3.65
C LEU A 29 12.02 2.09 -3.14
N TYR A 30 11.40 3.25 -3.34
CA TYR A 30 10.04 3.53 -2.92
C TYR A 30 9.05 2.60 -3.62
N LEU A 31 9.19 2.45 -4.95
CA LEU A 31 8.37 1.54 -5.75
C LEU A 31 8.47 0.08 -5.28
N ASP A 32 9.69 -0.39 -5.00
CA ASP A 32 9.96 -1.79 -4.63
C ASP A 32 9.49 -2.14 -3.21
N LEU A 33 9.49 -1.15 -2.30
CA LEU A 33 9.11 -1.32 -0.90
C LEU A 33 7.75 -0.71 -0.55
N SER A 34 6.95 -0.35 -1.54
CA SER A 34 5.57 0.12 -1.30
C SER A 34 4.67 -1.04 -0.80
N PRO A 35 3.71 -0.76 0.10
CA PRO A 35 3.45 0.53 0.73
C PRO A 35 4.55 0.92 1.73
N GLY A 36 4.95 2.19 1.74
CA GLY A 36 5.99 2.72 2.61
C GLY A 36 5.50 3.88 3.49
N LEU A 37 6.33 4.31 4.43
CA LEU A 37 6.06 5.45 5.31
C LEU A 37 7.06 6.57 5.09
N ASN A 38 6.59 7.83 5.18
CA ASN A 38 7.40 9.05 5.13
C ASN A 38 7.74 9.59 6.53
N VAL A 39 7.75 8.75 7.56
CA VAL A 39 7.97 9.15 8.94
C VAL A 39 9.10 8.35 9.57
N HIS A 40 9.80 8.94 10.53
CA HIS A 40 10.94 8.32 11.21
C HIS A 40 10.57 7.21 12.19
N TRP A 41 9.32 7.17 12.63
CA TRP A 41 8.86 6.15 13.55
C TRP A 41 7.87 5.21 12.86
N HIS A 42 7.97 3.95 13.18
CA HIS A 42 6.94 2.99 12.86
C HIS A 42 5.84 3.14 13.89
N GLY A 43 4.67 3.57 13.44
CA GLY A 43 3.46 3.50 14.25
C GLY A 43 3.03 2.04 14.43
N PHE A 44 1.74 1.82 14.61
CA PHE A 44 1.16 0.48 14.76
C PHE A 44 1.04 -0.27 13.42
N GLY A 45 2.05 -0.28 12.61
CA GLY A 45 1.97 -0.91 11.31
C GLY A 45 3.30 -1.41 10.81
N GLN A 46 3.25 -2.22 9.77
CA GLN A 46 4.39 -2.86 9.16
C GLN A 46 4.98 -2.14 7.93
N PRO A 47 4.34 -1.07 7.33
CA PRO A 47 4.97 -0.41 6.20
C PRO A 47 6.38 0.06 6.55
N PRO A 48 7.39 -0.17 5.70
CA PRO A 48 8.75 0.27 5.96
C PRO A 48 8.84 1.80 5.97
N CYS A 49 9.64 2.34 6.89
CA CYS A 49 10.02 3.75 6.86
C CYS A 49 11.05 3.98 5.75
N LEU A 50 10.77 4.90 4.84
CA LEU A 50 11.58 5.19 3.66
C LEU A 50 12.25 6.57 3.68
N VAL A 51 12.20 7.29 4.80
CA VAL A 51 12.90 8.57 4.98
C VAL A 51 14.36 8.38 5.39
N GLU A 52 15.19 9.43 5.20
CA GLU A 52 16.62 9.46 5.51
C GLU A 52 17.47 8.47 4.70
N ARG A 53 16.99 8.07 3.52
CA ARG A 53 17.70 7.14 2.63
C ARG A 53 18.25 7.81 1.37
N ALA A 54 17.89 9.08 1.13
CA ALA A 54 18.34 9.88 0.01
C ALA A 54 19.53 10.78 0.37
N ASP A 55 20.27 11.27 -0.63
CA ASP A 55 21.32 12.28 -0.51
C ASP A 55 20.77 13.72 -0.62
N PHE A 56 19.44 13.84 -0.57
CA PHE A 56 18.67 15.09 -0.58
C PHE A 56 17.60 15.02 0.52
N ASP A 57 16.85 16.12 0.72
CA ASP A 57 15.70 16.15 1.64
C ASP A 57 14.54 15.33 1.10
N ASP A 58 14.50 14.06 1.48
CA ASP A 58 13.48 13.10 1.02
C ASP A 58 12.12 13.30 1.72
N VAL A 59 12.08 13.97 2.86
CA VAL A 59 10.82 14.35 3.52
C VAL A 59 10.11 15.41 2.69
N GLU A 60 10.81 16.50 2.30
CA GLU A 60 10.24 17.53 1.44
C GLU A 60 9.94 16.98 0.02
N TYR A 61 10.84 16.14 -0.51
CA TYR A 61 10.62 15.48 -1.80
C TYR A 61 9.33 14.66 -1.81
N ASN A 62 9.12 13.82 -0.82
CA ASN A 62 7.91 13.00 -0.71
C ASN A 62 6.68 13.85 -0.41
N GLY A 63 6.80 14.90 0.41
CA GLY A 63 5.75 15.88 0.66
C GLY A 63 5.27 16.56 -0.63
N ARG A 64 6.21 16.96 -1.49
CA ARG A 64 5.89 17.53 -2.81
C ARG A 64 5.18 16.51 -3.71
N ARG A 65 5.68 15.26 -3.81
CA ARG A 65 5.05 14.18 -4.59
C ARG A 65 3.64 13.88 -4.10
N GLN A 66 3.41 13.98 -2.79
CA GLN A 66 2.07 13.81 -2.20
C GLN A 66 1.14 14.98 -2.57
N ARG A 67 1.61 16.23 -2.48
CA ARG A 67 0.83 17.42 -2.93
C ARG A 67 0.48 17.33 -4.42
N GLN A 68 1.37 16.76 -5.24
CA GLN A 68 1.15 16.52 -6.66
C GLN A 68 0.32 15.26 -6.96
N ARG A 69 -0.13 14.53 -5.94
CA ARG A 69 -0.85 13.25 -6.08
C ARG A 69 -0.08 12.14 -6.82
N ILE A 70 1.24 12.25 -6.90
CA ILE A 70 2.13 11.17 -7.38
C ILE A 70 2.24 10.08 -6.31
N LEU A 71 2.40 10.45 -5.05
CA LEU A 71 2.26 9.57 -3.90
C LEU A 71 0.89 9.72 -3.27
N VAL A 72 0.24 8.61 -3.03
CA VAL A 72 -1.07 8.55 -2.40
C VAL A 72 -0.94 7.88 -1.06
N LYS A 73 -1.35 8.57 -0.01
CA LYS A 73 -1.43 8.05 1.36
C LYS A 73 -2.80 7.42 1.58
N GLY A 74 -2.82 6.17 1.96
CA GLY A 74 -4.07 5.44 2.15
C GLY A 74 -3.90 4.23 3.07
N ARG A 75 -5.02 3.55 3.34
CA ARG A 75 -5.03 2.32 4.15
C ARG A 75 -4.92 1.11 3.23
N PHE A 76 -3.73 0.56 3.15
CA PHE A 76 -3.44 -0.63 2.36
C PHE A 76 -3.29 -1.86 3.28
N GLN A 77 -2.20 -2.48 3.39
CA GLN A 77 -1.80 -3.60 4.25
C GLN A 77 -2.70 -3.82 5.49
N ASN A 78 -3.83 -4.52 5.34
CA ASN A 78 -4.77 -4.79 6.46
C ASN A 78 -5.24 -3.52 7.21
N GLY A 79 -5.44 -2.42 6.48
CA GLY A 79 -5.90 -1.14 7.04
C GLY A 79 -4.79 -0.26 7.62
N ASN A 80 -3.52 -0.67 7.57
CA ASN A 80 -2.40 0.19 7.94
C ASN A 80 -2.21 1.31 6.92
N ILE A 81 -1.88 2.50 7.43
CA ILE A 81 -1.57 3.65 6.58
C ILE A 81 -0.20 3.45 5.93
N GLY A 82 -0.12 3.73 4.65
CA GLY A 82 1.11 3.72 3.87
C GLY A 82 0.98 4.57 2.63
N PHE A 83 2.08 4.69 1.89
CA PHE A 83 2.13 5.44 0.64
C PHE A 83 2.39 4.48 -0.52
N VAL A 84 1.68 4.72 -1.62
CA VAL A 84 1.90 4.05 -2.90
C VAL A 84 1.96 5.10 -4.01
N GLU A 85 2.61 4.80 -5.10
CA GLU A 85 2.51 5.65 -6.29
C GLU A 85 1.13 5.51 -6.93
N ALA A 86 0.51 6.64 -7.30
CA ALA A 86 -0.82 6.66 -7.92
C ALA A 86 -0.88 5.79 -9.18
N ALA A 87 0.19 5.80 -9.99
CA ALA A 87 0.33 4.95 -11.17
C ALA A 87 0.32 3.42 -10.88
N GLN A 88 0.50 3.04 -9.61
CA GLN A 88 0.46 1.63 -9.17
C GLN A 88 -0.85 1.29 -8.44
N MET A 89 -1.85 2.17 -8.43
CA MET A 89 -3.08 1.97 -7.65
C MET A 89 -3.81 0.68 -8.05
N GLU A 90 -3.90 0.34 -9.33
CA GLU A 90 -4.50 -0.93 -9.78
C GLU A 90 -3.77 -2.16 -9.23
N LEU A 91 -2.44 -2.09 -9.16
CA LEU A 91 -1.63 -3.18 -8.60
C LEU A 91 -1.93 -3.39 -7.12
N PHE A 92 -2.02 -2.29 -6.35
CA PHE A 92 -2.34 -2.37 -4.93
C PHE A 92 -3.81 -2.69 -4.65
N ALA A 93 -4.72 -2.25 -5.52
CA ALA A 93 -6.10 -2.72 -5.50
C ALA A 93 -6.18 -4.23 -5.74
N GLY A 94 -5.45 -4.74 -6.72
CA GLY A 94 -5.33 -6.19 -6.97
C GLY A 94 -4.84 -6.97 -5.75
N LEU A 95 -3.83 -6.46 -5.03
CA LEU A 95 -3.30 -7.09 -3.82
C LEU A 95 -4.30 -7.13 -2.67
N TYR A 96 -4.98 -6.01 -2.41
CA TYR A 96 -5.67 -5.79 -1.13
C TYR A 96 -7.19 -5.81 -1.23
N ARG A 97 -7.77 -5.67 -2.43
CA ARG A 97 -9.22 -5.66 -2.60
C ARG A 97 -9.87 -6.93 -2.06
N ARG A 98 -10.92 -6.72 -1.28
CA ARG A 98 -11.78 -7.76 -0.74
C ARG A 98 -13.13 -7.77 -1.45
N PRO A 99 -13.79 -8.94 -1.57
CA PRO A 99 -15.16 -8.99 -2.06
C PRO A 99 -16.07 -8.11 -1.23
N TYR A 100 -16.84 -7.26 -1.89
CA TYR A 100 -17.80 -6.40 -1.22
C TYR A 100 -19.00 -7.21 -0.72
N LYS A 101 -19.30 -7.03 0.55
CA LYS A 101 -20.51 -7.58 1.18
C LYS A 101 -21.33 -6.40 1.69
N PRO A 102 -22.39 -5.98 0.96
CA PRO A 102 -23.20 -4.83 1.30
C PRO A 102 -23.88 -4.99 2.67
N THR A 103 -24.06 -3.87 3.34
CA THR A 103 -24.90 -3.72 4.53
C THR A 103 -25.71 -2.44 4.35
N GLU A 104 -26.85 -2.33 5.03
CA GLU A 104 -27.70 -1.14 4.99
C GLU A 104 -26.87 0.14 5.23
N HIS A 105 -26.05 0.17 6.26
CA HIS A 105 -25.20 1.33 6.57
C HIS A 105 -24.14 1.59 5.48
N SER A 106 -23.55 0.55 4.88
CA SER A 106 -22.54 0.77 3.84
C SER A 106 -23.15 1.29 2.55
N GLU A 107 -24.33 0.81 2.14
CA GLU A 107 -25.03 1.34 0.97
C GLU A 107 -25.47 2.79 1.21
N LEU A 108 -26.09 3.07 2.38
CA LEU A 108 -26.48 4.43 2.75
C LEU A 108 -25.30 5.40 2.67
N LEU A 109 -24.14 5.04 3.23
CA LEU A 109 -22.97 5.92 3.22
C LEU A 109 -22.37 6.08 1.83
N ARG A 110 -22.36 5.03 1.01
CA ARG A 110 -21.88 5.10 -0.37
C ARG A 110 -22.77 6.03 -1.20
N GLU A 111 -24.08 5.89 -1.11
CA GLU A 111 -25.03 6.77 -1.81
C GLU A 111 -24.90 8.22 -1.33
N LEU A 112 -24.73 8.42 -0.03
CA LEU A 112 -24.55 9.75 0.55
C LEU A 112 -23.28 10.43 0.05
N ILE A 113 -22.14 9.72 0.03
CA ILE A 113 -20.87 10.24 -0.50
C ILE A 113 -21.02 10.58 -1.99
N GLY A 114 -21.64 9.72 -2.78
CA GLY A 114 -21.84 9.98 -4.22
C GLY A 114 -22.76 11.15 -4.53
N ARG A 115 -23.70 11.47 -3.64
CA ARG A 115 -24.63 12.59 -3.84
C ARG A 115 -24.10 13.92 -3.36
N GLU A 116 -23.42 13.94 -2.21
CA GLU A 116 -23.02 15.17 -1.52
C GLU A 116 -21.53 15.53 -1.71
N GLY A 117 -20.77 14.63 -2.36
CA GLY A 117 -19.32 14.78 -2.53
C GLY A 117 -18.53 14.31 -1.31
N PRO A 118 -17.26 14.71 -1.18
CA PRO A 118 -16.42 14.23 -0.09
C PRO A 118 -16.98 14.64 1.28
N LEU A 119 -17.11 13.66 2.15
CA LEU A 119 -17.68 13.86 3.49
C LEU A 119 -16.72 13.32 4.57
N ASN A 120 -16.59 14.06 5.64
CA ASN A 120 -15.95 13.55 6.86
C ASN A 120 -16.96 12.80 7.75
N ILE A 121 -16.47 12.10 8.77
CA ILE A 121 -17.30 11.30 9.67
C ILE A 121 -18.33 12.18 10.41
N GLU A 122 -17.97 13.39 10.81
CA GLU A 122 -18.91 14.28 11.53
C GLU A 122 -20.05 14.79 10.62
N ALA A 123 -19.77 15.06 9.35
CA ALA A 123 -20.79 15.38 8.36
C ALA A 123 -21.75 14.20 8.15
N MET A 124 -21.20 12.99 7.93
CA MET A 124 -22.00 11.78 7.78
C MET A 124 -22.89 11.53 9.00
N LYS A 125 -22.37 11.71 10.21
CA LYS A 125 -23.12 11.56 11.46
C LYS A 125 -24.28 12.56 11.54
N ARG A 126 -24.07 13.83 11.20
CA ARG A 126 -25.13 14.85 11.17
C ARG A 126 -26.23 14.54 10.15
N MET A 127 -25.84 14.06 8.97
CA MET A 127 -26.77 13.83 7.86
C MET A 127 -27.56 12.53 8.00
N THR A 128 -26.98 11.49 8.62
CA THR A 128 -27.62 10.17 8.73
C THR A 128 -28.20 9.87 10.10
N GLY A 129 -27.75 10.58 11.14
CA GLY A 129 -28.06 10.23 12.53
C GLY A 129 -27.33 8.99 13.06
N LEU A 130 -26.49 8.35 12.23
CA LEU A 130 -25.71 7.17 12.63
C LEU A 130 -24.64 7.54 13.67
N LEU A 131 -24.31 6.60 14.54
CA LEU A 131 -23.21 6.73 15.47
C LEU A 131 -21.87 6.39 14.79
N VAL A 132 -20.77 6.98 15.26
CA VAL A 132 -19.40 6.68 14.73
C VAL A 132 -19.10 5.19 14.71
N LYS A 133 -19.54 4.42 15.72
CA LYS A 133 -19.39 2.96 15.78
C LYS A 133 -20.15 2.18 14.69
N GLN A 134 -21.09 2.83 13.99
CA GLN A 134 -21.81 2.27 12.84
C GLN A 134 -21.19 2.75 11.53
N ILE A 135 -20.78 4.03 11.48
CA ILE A 135 -20.15 4.66 10.29
C ILE A 135 -18.80 4.02 10.00
N THR A 136 -17.88 3.97 10.97
CA THR A 136 -16.50 3.52 10.75
C THR A 136 -16.41 2.09 10.18
N PRO A 137 -17.09 1.07 10.71
CA PRO A 137 -17.06 -0.27 10.11
C PRO A 137 -17.67 -0.33 8.70
N ALA A 138 -18.69 0.48 8.42
CA ALA A 138 -19.30 0.56 7.10
C ALA A 138 -18.34 1.18 6.07
N LEU A 139 -17.66 2.29 6.43
CA LEU A 139 -16.63 2.90 5.59
C LEU A 139 -15.44 1.97 5.37
N HIS A 140 -14.93 1.28 6.40
CA HIS A 140 -13.86 0.31 6.24
C HIS A 140 -14.24 -0.81 5.27
N ARG A 141 -15.47 -1.30 5.32
CA ARG A 141 -15.99 -2.32 4.39
C ARG A 141 -15.98 -1.82 2.94
N LEU A 142 -16.40 -0.59 2.71
CA LEU A 142 -16.37 0.04 1.39
C LEU A 142 -14.93 0.26 0.92
N GLN A 143 -14.04 0.71 1.81
CA GLN A 143 -12.64 0.95 1.50
C GLN A 143 -11.88 -0.35 1.18
N GLU A 144 -12.12 -1.44 1.92
CA GLU A 144 -11.54 -2.76 1.63
C GLU A 144 -11.97 -3.30 0.25
N ALA A 145 -13.12 -2.85 -0.25
CA ALA A 145 -13.61 -3.18 -1.58
C ALA A 145 -13.17 -2.19 -2.67
N PHE A 146 -12.45 -1.13 -2.31
CA PHE A 146 -12.06 -0.02 -3.19
C PHE A 146 -13.28 0.66 -3.84
N LEU A 147 -14.35 0.87 -3.07
CA LEU A 147 -15.54 1.62 -3.46
C LEU A 147 -15.52 3.05 -2.94
N VAL A 148 -14.80 3.30 -1.85
CA VAL A 148 -14.50 4.63 -1.32
C VAL A 148 -13.03 4.73 -0.97
N PHE A 149 -12.54 5.95 -0.83
CA PHE A 149 -11.17 6.25 -0.45
C PHE A 149 -11.16 7.34 0.63
N GLU A 150 -10.46 7.08 1.75
CA GLU A 150 -10.19 8.09 2.76
C GLU A 150 -8.96 8.89 2.34
N ASP A 151 -9.11 10.17 2.01
CA ASP A 151 -7.97 11.02 1.71
C ASP A 151 -7.17 11.30 2.99
N GLN A 152 -6.00 10.69 3.05
CA GLN A 152 -5.08 10.77 4.18
C GLN A 152 -4.02 11.87 3.97
N PHE A 153 -4.33 12.93 3.20
CA PHE A 153 -3.39 14.00 2.94
C PHE A 153 -2.85 14.58 4.26
N ASP A 154 -1.54 14.81 4.34
CA ASP A 154 -0.90 15.24 5.58
C ASP A 154 -1.31 16.67 5.97
N GLY A 155 -1.52 16.86 7.26
CA GLY A 155 -1.87 18.16 7.86
C GLY A 155 -3.36 18.37 8.10
N GLU A 156 -4.23 17.51 7.57
CA GLU A 156 -5.66 17.62 7.80
C GLU A 156 -6.18 16.54 8.75
N TRP A 157 -6.81 16.97 9.83
CA TRP A 157 -7.48 16.06 10.77
C TRP A 157 -8.89 15.71 10.31
N ASP A 158 -9.48 16.56 9.45
CA ASP A 158 -10.84 16.43 8.93
C ASP A 158 -10.81 15.79 7.54
N ARG A 159 -10.55 14.48 7.52
CA ARG A 159 -10.33 13.69 6.32
C ARG A 159 -11.62 13.46 5.57
N GLY A 160 -11.60 13.78 4.27
CA GLY A 160 -12.70 13.49 3.36
C GLY A 160 -12.71 12.04 2.88
N TRP A 161 -13.92 11.49 2.79
CA TRP A 161 -14.19 10.21 2.12
C TRP A 161 -14.80 10.49 0.76
N TYR A 162 -14.19 9.95 -0.28
CA TYR A 162 -14.56 10.11 -1.68
C TYR A 162 -15.06 8.79 -2.25
N LEU A 163 -15.88 8.80 -3.30
CA LEU A 163 -16.01 7.61 -4.12
C LEU A 163 -14.65 7.30 -4.76
N PHE A 164 -14.32 6.01 -4.87
CA PHE A 164 -13.01 5.60 -5.36
C PHE A 164 -12.82 5.98 -6.84
N ASP A 165 -13.83 5.81 -7.67
CA ASP A 165 -13.85 6.14 -9.09
C ASP A 165 -13.81 7.65 -9.37
N GLU A 166 -14.34 8.48 -8.48
CA GLU A 166 -14.17 9.93 -8.55
C GLU A 166 -12.74 10.37 -8.23
N MET A 167 -12.12 9.73 -7.25
CA MET A 167 -10.75 10.04 -6.84
C MET A 167 -9.71 9.49 -7.83
N PHE A 168 -9.99 8.35 -8.45
CA PHE A 168 -9.13 7.63 -9.37
C PHE A 168 -9.88 7.20 -10.62
N PRO A 169 -10.31 8.13 -11.50
CA PRO A 169 -11.21 7.83 -12.62
C PRO A 169 -10.61 6.89 -13.68
N ASP A 170 -9.28 6.83 -13.77
CA ASP A 170 -8.57 5.99 -14.73
C ASP A 170 -8.17 4.61 -14.16
N VAL A 171 -8.55 4.33 -12.91
CA VAL A 171 -8.16 3.10 -12.19
C VAL A 171 -9.33 2.13 -12.11
N ASP A 172 -9.20 0.97 -12.73
CA ASP A 172 -10.10 -0.16 -12.49
C ASP A 172 -9.55 -1.05 -11.37
N PRO A 173 -10.13 -1.03 -10.15
CA PRO A 173 -9.65 -1.83 -9.04
C PRO A 173 -9.84 -3.35 -9.24
N ALA A 174 -10.53 -3.76 -10.31
CA ALA A 174 -10.76 -5.16 -10.66
C ALA A 174 -9.83 -5.67 -11.78
N ARG A 175 -9.09 -4.78 -12.46
CA ARG A 175 -8.27 -5.11 -13.63
C ARG A 175 -7.20 -6.14 -13.34
N ILE A 176 -6.55 -6.05 -12.18
CA ILE A 176 -5.43 -6.93 -11.80
C ILE A 176 -5.91 -7.90 -10.72
N SER A 177 -5.73 -9.19 -10.93
CA SER A 177 -6.00 -10.21 -9.91
C SER A 177 -4.92 -10.19 -8.83
N ARG A 178 -5.23 -10.73 -7.63
CA ARG A 178 -4.25 -10.85 -6.54
C ARG A 178 -3.04 -11.69 -6.94
N THR A 179 -3.26 -12.78 -7.65
CA THR A 179 -2.17 -13.62 -8.15
C THR A 179 -1.25 -12.85 -9.08
N GLU A 180 -1.81 -12.13 -10.04
CA GLU A 180 -1.04 -11.30 -10.97
C GLU A 180 -0.30 -10.16 -10.24
N ALA A 181 -0.94 -9.52 -9.29
CA ALA A 181 -0.31 -8.48 -8.48
C ALA A 181 0.87 -9.05 -7.66
N LEU A 182 0.71 -10.22 -7.04
CA LEU A 182 1.80 -10.90 -6.33
C LEU A 182 2.98 -11.23 -7.25
N LEU A 183 2.71 -11.73 -8.47
CA LEU A 183 3.76 -12.00 -9.44
C LEU A 183 4.55 -10.75 -9.85
N ARG A 184 3.95 -9.55 -9.74
CA ARG A 184 4.62 -8.28 -10.03
C ARG A 184 5.41 -7.72 -8.85
N VAL A 185 4.90 -7.84 -7.61
CA VAL A 185 5.53 -7.21 -6.45
C VAL A 185 6.58 -8.09 -5.76
N LEU A 186 6.42 -9.42 -5.77
CA LEU A 186 7.37 -10.32 -5.12
C LEU A 186 8.79 -10.26 -5.70
N PRO A 187 9.02 -10.15 -7.03
CA PRO A 187 10.36 -9.95 -7.58
C PRO A 187 11.01 -8.65 -7.10
N ARG A 188 10.25 -7.57 -6.97
CA ARG A 188 10.73 -6.28 -6.46
C ARG A 188 11.20 -6.41 -5.00
N LEU A 189 10.36 -7.02 -4.16
CA LEU A 189 10.71 -7.27 -2.76
C LEU A 189 11.93 -8.21 -2.65
N ALA A 190 11.95 -9.32 -3.42
CA ALA A 190 13.06 -10.26 -3.43
C ALA A 190 14.38 -9.59 -3.89
N HIS A 191 14.29 -8.69 -4.88
CA HIS A 191 15.44 -7.89 -5.29
C HIS A 191 16.01 -7.10 -4.11
N ARG A 192 15.16 -6.41 -3.33
CA ARG A 192 15.62 -5.62 -2.17
C ARG A 192 16.09 -6.50 -1.02
N GLN A 193 15.37 -7.57 -0.72
CA GLN A 193 15.69 -8.46 0.39
C GLN A 193 16.87 -9.40 0.11
N VAL A 194 17.25 -9.61 -1.16
CA VAL A 194 18.31 -10.55 -1.64
C VAL A 194 17.94 -12.01 -1.37
N TYR A 195 17.51 -12.31 -0.16
CA TYR A 195 16.94 -13.58 0.27
C TYR A 195 15.55 -13.31 0.88
N LEU A 196 14.54 -14.03 0.42
CA LEU A 196 13.15 -13.82 0.80
C LEU A 196 12.49 -15.18 1.05
N THR A 197 11.93 -15.36 2.24
CA THR A 197 11.05 -16.49 2.54
C THR A 197 9.59 -16.14 2.27
N ALA A 198 8.74 -17.17 2.12
CA ALA A 198 7.29 -16.95 2.02
C ALA A 198 6.71 -16.31 3.31
N ALA A 199 7.31 -16.58 4.46
CA ALA A 199 6.93 -15.95 5.73
C ALA A 199 7.25 -14.45 5.71
N ASP A 200 8.47 -14.06 5.29
CA ASP A 200 8.85 -12.64 5.20
C ASP A 200 7.94 -11.87 4.23
N ALA A 201 7.65 -12.46 3.06
CA ALA A 201 6.79 -11.83 2.06
C ALA A 201 5.33 -11.70 2.53
N LYS A 202 4.82 -12.74 3.22
CA LYS A 202 3.49 -12.71 3.86
C LYS A 202 3.42 -11.60 4.89
N ASP A 203 4.41 -11.49 5.75
CA ASP A 203 4.43 -10.50 6.83
C ASP A 203 4.61 -9.09 6.27
N PHE A 204 5.46 -8.92 5.24
CA PHE A 204 5.66 -7.64 4.57
C PHE A 204 4.38 -7.11 3.93
N TYR A 205 3.64 -7.93 3.18
CA TYR A 205 2.41 -7.48 2.51
C TYR A 205 1.14 -7.67 3.34
N GLY A 206 1.17 -8.40 4.45
CA GLY A 206 -0.02 -8.72 5.23
C GLY A 206 -1.03 -9.59 4.48
N LEU A 207 -0.56 -10.47 3.59
CA LEU A 207 -1.40 -11.30 2.72
C LEU A 207 -1.47 -12.76 3.19
N PRO A 208 -2.47 -13.55 2.73
CA PRO A 208 -2.57 -14.95 3.08
C PRO A 208 -1.33 -15.75 2.65
N ALA A 209 -0.78 -16.55 3.57
CA ALA A 209 0.43 -17.35 3.33
C ALA A 209 0.30 -18.26 2.09
N ARG A 210 -0.88 -18.82 1.86
CA ARG A 210 -1.16 -19.69 0.70
C ARG A 210 -0.96 -18.95 -0.62
N ASP A 211 -1.49 -17.72 -0.72
CA ASP A 211 -1.45 -16.94 -1.95
C ASP A 211 0.01 -16.52 -2.26
N VAL A 212 0.75 -16.09 -1.22
CA VAL A 212 2.17 -15.74 -1.34
C VAL A 212 3.01 -16.94 -1.75
N ALA A 213 2.84 -18.09 -1.07
CA ALA A 213 3.60 -19.31 -1.38
C ALA A 213 3.34 -19.79 -2.82
N ALA A 214 2.08 -19.79 -3.27
CA ALA A 214 1.74 -20.17 -4.64
C ALA A 214 2.38 -19.24 -5.69
N ALA A 215 2.40 -17.92 -5.43
CA ALA A 215 3.04 -16.97 -6.33
C ALA A 215 4.57 -17.13 -6.35
N MET A 216 5.22 -17.40 -5.21
CA MET A 216 6.67 -17.66 -5.15
C MET A 216 7.04 -18.94 -5.90
N GLU A 217 6.24 -20.00 -5.79
CA GLU A 217 6.43 -21.25 -6.56
C GLU A 217 6.32 -21.00 -8.07
N GLU A 218 5.34 -20.21 -8.50
CA GLU A 218 5.18 -19.84 -9.90
C GLU A 218 6.37 -19.02 -10.41
N LEU A 219 6.85 -18.04 -9.64
CA LEU A 219 8.04 -17.26 -9.98
C LEU A 219 9.31 -18.10 -10.03
N ALA A 220 9.41 -19.12 -9.17
CA ALA A 220 10.52 -20.09 -9.22
C ALA A 220 10.43 -20.98 -10.46
N ARG A 221 9.23 -21.41 -10.86
CA ARG A 221 9.00 -22.17 -12.08
C ARG A 221 9.34 -21.38 -13.36
N GLN A 222 9.11 -20.06 -13.32
CA GLN A 222 9.47 -19.13 -14.41
C GLN A 222 10.98 -18.76 -14.42
N GLY A 223 11.74 -19.19 -13.42
CA GLY A 223 13.16 -18.85 -13.28
C GLY A 223 13.44 -17.41 -12.83
N ILE A 224 12.38 -16.65 -12.41
CA ILE A 224 12.50 -15.28 -11.90
C ILE A 224 13.06 -15.30 -10.48
N LEU A 225 12.63 -16.24 -9.65
CA LEU A 225 13.21 -16.51 -8.34
C LEU A 225 14.00 -17.80 -8.40
N VAL A 226 15.15 -17.82 -7.71
CA VAL A 226 16.00 -19.02 -7.59
C VAL A 226 15.90 -19.54 -6.16
N ARG A 227 15.61 -20.83 -6.01
CA ARG A 227 15.58 -21.44 -4.70
C ARG A 227 16.99 -21.52 -4.12
N TRP A 228 17.11 -21.06 -2.88
CA TRP A 228 18.34 -21.26 -2.13
C TRP A 228 18.51 -22.77 -1.85
N ARG A 229 19.68 -23.31 -2.16
CA ARG A 229 20.10 -24.65 -1.76
C ARG A 229 21.27 -24.48 -0.79
N GLU A 230 21.14 -25.02 0.38
CA GLU A 230 22.23 -25.15 1.34
C GLU A 230 23.32 -26.08 0.83
#